data_20fc07911b5ece59cd04f6979a005e0f
#
_entry.id   20fc07911b5ece59cd04f6979a005e0f
#
_cell.length_a   1.000
_cell.length_b   1.000
_cell.length_c   1.000
_cell.angle_alpha   90.00
_cell.angle_beta   90.00
_cell.angle_gamma   90.00
#
_symmetry.space_group_name_H-M   'P 1'
#
loop_
_entity.id
_entity.type
_entity.pdbx_description
1 polymer ?
#
loop_
_entity_poly.entity_id
_entity_poly.type
_entity_poly.pdbx_seq_one_letter_code
_entity_poly.pdbx_strand_id
1 'polypeptide(L)'
;DRAHGKQTLIEDIDTEKSRTFSITDDEVEALAKQALIIEKHYGRPMDIEWAKDGVDGKLYIVQARPETVQSNQKGQAIERFALKSKSDVVCQGRAIGQRIGRGVARVLNDISEMDKVQPGDVLVTDMTDPDWEPIMKRAAAIVTNRGGRTCHAAIIARELGIPAVVGCGDATDHIANGQEVTVSCAEGDTGYIYQGQLDFDVTESRIDAMPPLPLKIMMNVGN
;
A
#
# COMPACT_ATOMS: atom_id res chain seq x y z
N ASP A 1 -11.61 3.51 26.48
CA ASP A 1 -12.07 3.80 27.85
C ASP A 1 -12.11 5.31 28.06
N ARG A 2 -13.33 5.89 28.06
CA ARG A 2 -13.54 7.34 28.21
C ARG A 2 -13.10 7.86 29.60
N ALA A 3 -12.99 6.98 30.58
CA ALA A 3 -12.62 7.35 31.96
C ALA A 3 -11.14 7.70 32.11
N HIS A 4 -10.29 7.26 31.20
CA HIS A 4 -8.84 7.47 31.28
C HIS A 4 -8.25 8.31 30.12
N GLY A 5 -9.09 8.97 29.32
CA GLY A 5 -8.67 9.84 28.21
C GLY A 5 -8.00 9.11 27.04
N LYS A 6 -8.01 7.76 27.03
CA LYS A 6 -7.55 6.95 25.89
C LYS A 6 -8.76 6.51 25.07
N GLN A 7 -8.70 6.76 23.76
CA GLN A 7 -9.77 6.34 22.84
C GLN A 7 -9.79 4.81 22.61
N THR A 8 -8.63 4.15 22.74
CA THR A 8 -8.48 2.70 22.56
C THR A 8 -7.67 2.11 23.70
N LEU A 9 -8.03 0.90 24.14
CA LEU A 9 -7.32 0.09 25.09
C LEU A 9 -6.89 -1.20 24.40
N ILE A 10 -5.61 -1.56 24.55
CA ILE A 10 -5.09 -2.85 24.09
C ILE A 10 -5.23 -3.84 25.25
N GLU A 11 -5.98 -4.92 25.03
CA GLU A 11 -6.20 -5.99 26.00
C GLU A 11 -5.78 -7.32 25.37
N ASP A 12 -5.15 -8.16 26.18
CA ASP A 12 -4.86 -9.55 25.79
C ASP A 12 -6.17 -10.36 25.75
N ILE A 13 -6.36 -11.07 24.66
CA ILE A 13 -7.53 -11.94 24.47
C ILE A 13 -7.20 -13.33 25.00
N ASP A 14 -8.13 -13.90 25.78
CA ASP A 14 -8.06 -15.27 26.24
C ASP A 14 -7.90 -16.24 25.07
N THR A 15 -7.04 -17.25 25.24
CA THR A 15 -6.70 -18.24 24.21
C THR A 15 -7.91 -18.97 23.65
N GLU A 16 -8.95 -19.22 24.46
CA GLU A 16 -10.18 -19.84 23.98
C GLU A 16 -10.99 -18.90 23.08
N LYS A 17 -11.10 -17.62 23.46
CA LYS A 17 -11.79 -16.59 22.66
C LYS A 17 -11.05 -16.33 21.34
N SER A 18 -9.72 -16.36 21.31
CA SER A 18 -8.95 -16.12 20.10
C SER A 18 -9.15 -17.21 19.03
N ARG A 19 -9.69 -18.37 19.39
CA ARG A 19 -9.97 -19.51 18.50
C ARG A 19 -11.42 -19.59 18.05
N THR A 20 -12.28 -18.67 18.46
CA THR A 20 -13.68 -18.63 18.05
C THR A 20 -13.88 -17.63 16.91
N PHE A 21 -14.86 -17.89 16.04
CA PHE A 21 -15.26 -16.92 15.03
C PHE A 21 -15.86 -15.68 15.69
N SER A 22 -15.53 -14.50 15.21
CA SER A 22 -15.99 -13.21 15.75
C SER A 22 -17.44 -12.89 15.44
N ILE A 23 -18.00 -13.54 14.41
CA ILE A 23 -19.39 -13.39 13.97
C ILE A 23 -20.02 -14.75 13.69
N THR A 24 -21.34 -14.82 13.71
CA THR A 24 -22.14 -16.02 13.45
C THR A 24 -22.37 -16.23 11.95
N ASP A 25 -22.82 -17.42 11.56
CA ASP A 25 -23.16 -17.75 10.16
C ASP A 25 -24.26 -16.83 9.62
N ASP A 26 -25.28 -16.50 10.40
CA ASP A 26 -26.34 -15.55 10.02
C ASP A 26 -25.79 -14.14 9.79
N GLU A 27 -24.81 -13.72 10.58
CA GLU A 27 -24.14 -12.44 10.42
C GLU A 27 -23.25 -12.41 9.16
N VAL A 28 -22.58 -13.53 8.82
CA VAL A 28 -21.85 -13.67 7.57
C VAL A 28 -22.79 -13.55 6.37
N GLU A 29 -23.95 -14.23 6.42
CA GLU A 29 -24.96 -14.11 5.36
C GLU A 29 -25.50 -12.68 5.22
N ALA A 30 -25.71 -11.99 6.33
CA ALA A 30 -26.17 -10.60 6.32
C ALA A 30 -25.14 -9.67 5.66
N LEU A 31 -23.86 -9.83 5.97
CA LEU A 31 -22.76 -9.11 5.33
C LEU A 31 -22.64 -9.41 3.84
N ALA A 32 -22.75 -10.69 3.46
CA ALA A 32 -22.70 -11.10 2.06
C ALA A 32 -23.84 -10.46 1.25
N LYS A 33 -25.05 -10.40 1.79
CA LYS A 33 -26.19 -9.72 1.15
C LYS A 33 -25.94 -8.22 0.97
N GLN A 34 -25.33 -7.56 1.96
CA GLN A 34 -24.94 -6.15 1.84
C GLN A 34 -23.85 -5.95 0.79
N ALA A 35 -22.83 -6.80 0.75
CA ALA A 35 -21.77 -6.75 -0.26
C ALA A 35 -22.33 -6.87 -1.68
N LEU A 36 -23.28 -7.78 -1.93
CA LEU A 36 -23.95 -7.92 -3.23
C LEU A 36 -24.75 -6.67 -3.63
N ILE A 37 -25.40 -6.01 -2.67
CA ILE A 37 -26.14 -4.76 -2.90
C ILE A 37 -25.16 -3.66 -3.31
N ILE A 38 -24.02 -3.54 -2.61
CA ILE A 38 -22.98 -2.56 -2.88
C ILE A 38 -22.36 -2.80 -4.25
N GLU A 39 -21.96 -4.04 -4.55
CA GLU A 39 -21.41 -4.42 -5.87
C GLU A 39 -22.38 -4.09 -7.00
N LYS A 40 -23.65 -4.42 -6.83
CA LYS A 40 -24.69 -4.09 -7.82
C LYS A 40 -24.87 -2.58 -8.00
N HIS A 41 -24.79 -1.81 -6.91
CA HIS A 41 -24.92 -0.35 -6.96
C HIS A 41 -23.79 0.30 -7.74
N TYR A 42 -22.54 -0.13 -7.50
CA TYR A 42 -21.35 0.42 -8.16
C TYR A 42 -21.04 -0.25 -9.50
N GLY A 43 -21.68 -1.38 -9.84
CA GLY A 43 -21.50 -2.11 -11.11
C GLY A 43 -20.13 -2.80 -11.24
N ARG A 44 -19.41 -3.02 -10.13
CA ARG A 44 -18.10 -3.64 -10.08
C ARG A 44 -17.81 -4.22 -8.70
N PRO A 45 -16.85 -5.17 -8.57
CA PRO A 45 -16.41 -5.68 -7.28
C PRO A 45 -15.93 -4.56 -6.35
N MET A 46 -16.34 -4.64 -5.09
CA MET A 46 -16.03 -3.68 -4.07
C MET A 46 -15.39 -4.37 -2.87
N ASP A 47 -14.32 -3.79 -2.35
CA ASP A 47 -13.76 -4.09 -1.05
C ASP A 47 -14.56 -3.33 0.01
N ILE A 48 -15.01 -4.03 1.05
CA ILE A 48 -15.83 -3.42 2.11
C ILE A 48 -15.19 -3.58 3.48
N GLU A 49 -15.23 -2.53 4.26
CA GLU A 49 -14.92 -2.56 5.68
C GLU A 49 -16.22 -2.54 6.50
N TRP A 50 -16.27 -3.30 7.57
CA TRP A 50 -17.44 -3.41 8.41
C TRP A 50 -17.05 -3.46 9.89
N ALA A 51 -18.00 -3.12 10.74
CA ALA A 51 -17.86 -3.22 12.19
C ALA A 51 -19.14 -3.78 12.81
N LYS A 52 -18.99 -4.54 13.92
CA LYS A 52 -20.08 -4.94 14.77
C LYS A 52 -20.12 -4.01 15.98
N ASP A 53 -21.23 -3.32 16.17
CA ASP A 53 -21.40 -2.43 17.31
C ASP A 53 -21.53 -3.24 18.62
N GLY A 54 -20.75 -2.87 19.62
CA GLY A 54 -20.75 -3.55 20.91
C GLY A 54 -21.96 -3.23 21.80
N VAL A 55 -22.77 -2.22 21.44
CA VAL A 55 -23.93 -1.78 22.22
C VAL A 55 -25.23 -2.40 21.68
N ASP A 56 -25.45 -2.29 20.35
CA ASP A 56 -26.69 -2.79 19.74
C ASP A 56 -26.52 -4.14 19.03
N GLY A 57 -25.27 -4.63 18.90
CA GLY A 57 -24.92 -5.90 18.28
C GLY A 57 -25.07 -5.95 16.77
N LYS A 58 -25.37 -4.81 16.10
CA LYS A 58 -25.61 -4.77 14.66
C LYS A 58 -24.31 -4.63 13.86
N LEU A 59 -24.37 -5.09 12.62
CA LEU A 59 -23.31 -4.94 11.63
C LEU A 59 -23.52 -3.66 10.82
N TYR A 60 -22.46 -2.90 10.66
CA TYR A 60 -22.42 -1.65 9.90
C TYR A 60 -21.31 -1.72 8.85
N ILE A 61 -21.62 -1.33 7.63
CA ILE A 61 -20.60 -1.06 6.61
C ILE A 61 -20.02 0.32 6.92
N VAL A 62 -18.72 0.38 7.13
CA VAL A 62 -18.03 1.64 7.48
C VAL A 62 -17.27 2.24 6.30
N GLN A 63 -16.87 1.39 5.32
CA GLN A 63 -16.26 1.85 4.08
C GLN A 63 -16.59 0.89 2.94
N ALA A 64 -16.68 1.41 1.72
CA ALA A 64 -16.68 0.63 0.48
C ALA A 64 -15.80 1.33 -0.55
N ARG A 65 -14.87 0.59 -1.14
CA ARG A 65 -13.96 1.07 -2.18
C ARG A 65 -13.87 0.08 -3.33
N PRO A 66 -13.59 0.53 -4.58
CA PRO A 66 -13.41 -0.37 -5.70
C PRO A 66 -12.26 -1.35 -5.43
N GLU A 67 -12.50 -2.63 -5.70
CA GLU A 67 -11.44 -3.63 -5.72
C GLU A 67 -10.55 -3.35 -6.95
N THR A 68 -9.28 -2.98 -6.70
CA THR A 68 -8.36 -2.53 -7.76
C THR A 68 -7.40 -3.62 -8.21
N VAL A 69 -7.22 -4.68 -7.42
CA VAL A 69 -6.22 -5.73 -7.70
C VAL A 69 -6.62 -6.58 -8.90
N GLN A 70 -7.90 -6.91 -9.06
CA GLN A 70 -8.37 -7.73 -10.19
C GLN A 70 -8.61 -6.93 -11.48
N SER A 71 -8.94 -5.63 -11.37
CA SER A 71 -9.19 -4.80 -12.56
C SER A 71 -7.92 -4.50 -13.37
N ASN A 72 -6.73 -4.60 -12.76
CA ASN A 72 -5.44 -4.37 -13.40
C ASN A 72 -4.83 -5.63 -14.07
N GLN A 73 -5.50 -6.79 -14.03
CA GLN A 73 -5.02 -8.03 -14.68
C GLN A 73 -5.22 -8.07 -16.21
N LYS A 74 -5.50 -6.94 -16.86
CA LYS A 74 -5.50 -6.87 -18.33
C LYS A 74 -4.06 -6.79 -18.86
N GLY A 75 -3.46 -7.95 -19.08
CA GLY A 75 -2.15 -8.13 -19.71
C GLY A 75 -1.09 -8.57 -18.68
N GLN A 76 -0.79 -9.84 -18.66
CA GLN A 76 0.26 -10.43 -17.81
C GLN A 76 1.65 -10.11 -18.37
N ALA A 77 2.02 -8.84 -18.31
CA ALA A 77 3.37 -8.40 -18.58
C ALA A 77 4.09 -8.20 -17.23
N ILE A 78 5.20 -8.90 -17.04
CA ILE A 78 6.11 -8.67 -15.92
C ILE A 78 7.07 -7.56 -16.32
N GLU A 79 6.97 -6.42 -15.67
CA GLU A 79 7.94 -5.33 -15.80
C GLU A 79 9.11 -5.55 -14.83
N ARG A 80 10.32 -5.46 -15.33
CA ARG A 80 11.55 -5.45 -14.54
C ARG A 80 12.23 -4.09 -14.68
N PHE A 81 12.50 -3.49 -13.54
CA PHE A 81 13.20 -2.22 -13.44
C PHE A 81 14.64 -2.46 -13.04
N ALA A 82 15.57 -1.75 -13.67
CA ALA A 82 16.99 -1.81 -13.35
C ALA A 82 17.63 -0.43 -13.45
N LEU A 83 18.27 0.04 -12.37
CA LEU A 83 19.04 1.29 -12.38
C LEU A 83 20.24 1.16 -13.34
N LYS A 84 20.49 2.19 -14.17
CA LYS A 84 21.68 2.28 -15.02
C LYS A 84 22.93 2.68 -14.25
N SER A 85 22.73 3.46 -13.20
CA SER A 85 23.79 3.93 -12.30
C SER A 85 23.24 4.14 -10.90
N LYS A 86 24.12 4.24 -9.93
CA LYS A 86 23.77 4.56 -8.54
C LYS A 86 24.46 5.85 -8.13
N SER A 87 23.80 6.62 -7.29
CA SER A 87 24.36 7.79 -6.60
C SER A 87 24.38 7.55 -5.09
N ASP A 88 24.64 8.59 -4.32
CA ASP A 88 24.62 8.51 -2.87
C ASP A 88 23.21 8.15 -2.36
N VAL A 89 23.18 7.22 -1.42
CA VAL A 89 21.93 6.82 -0.74
C VAL A 89 21.61 7.85 0.32
N VAL A 90 20.48 8.53 0.19
CA VAL A 90 20.01 9.52 1.16
C VAL A 90 19.39 8.83 2.38
N CYS A 91 18.53 7.84 2.14
CA CYS A 91 17.96 7.00 3.18
C CYS A 91 17.50 5.67 2.58
N GLN A 92 17.12 4.73 3.46
CA GLN A 92 16.66 3.40 3.07
C GLN A 92 15.56 2.92 3.99
N GLY A 93 14.77 1.95 3.53
CA GLY A 93 13.68 1.36 4.31
C GLY A 93 13.21 0.06 3.69
N ARG A 94 11.98 -0.31 3.96
CA ARG A 94 11.37 -1.51 3.39
C ARG A 94 10.80 -1.22 2.00
N ALA A 95 11.23 -1.98 0.99
CA ALA A 95 10.71 -1.89 -0.37
C ALA A 95 9.27 -2.41 -0.46
N ILE A 96 8.43 -1.69 -1.15
CA ILE A 96 7.06 -2.06 -1.51
C ILE A 96 6.96 -2.04 -3.03
N GLY A 97 6.65 -3.20 -3.59
CA GLY A 97 6.71 -3.41 -5.03
C GLY A 97 8.13 -3.69 -5.53
N GLN A 98 8.31 -3.59 -6.86
CA GLN A 98 9.59 -3.86 -7.55
C GLN A 98 9.91 -2.78 -8.58
N ARG A 99 9.26 -1.63 -8.51
CA ARG A 99 9.41 -0.52 -9.44
C ARG A 99 10.42 0.51 -8.94
N ILE A 100 10.78 1.39 -9.86
CA ILE A 100 11.58 2.58 -9.60
C ILE A 100 10.74 3.79 -9.97
N GLY A 101 10.72 4.80 -9.10
CA GLY A 101 10.10 6.10 -9.37
C GLY A 101 11.10 7.21 -9.10
N ARG A 102 11.01 8.30 -9.85
CA ARG A 102 11.88 9.47 -9.67
C ARG A 102 11.09 10.76 -9.81
N GLY A 103 11.50 11.78 -9.12
CA GLY A 103 10.85 13.09 -9.15
C GLY A 103 11.41 14.04 -8.12
N VAL A 104 10.69 15.15 -7.94
CA VAL A 104 11.01 16.14 -6.94
C VAL A 104 10.35 15.73 -5.61
N ALA A 105 11.12 15.66 -4.55
CA ALA A 105 10.62 15.32 -3.23
C ALA A 105 9.73 16.44 -2.68
N ARG A 106 8.54 16.07 -2.23
CA ARG A 106 7.62 16.92 -1.48
C ARG A 106 7.49 16.38 -0.06
N VAL A 107 8.16 17.05 0.85
CA VAL A 107 8.12 16.73 2.28
C VAL A 107 6.90 17.40 2.89
N LEU A 108 5.92 16.58 3.31
CA LEU A 108 4.68 17.06 3.92
C LEU A 108 4.59 16.58 5.35
N ASN A 109 4.27 17.51 6.24
CA ASN A 109 4.00 17.22 7.65
C ASN A 109 2.51 17.02 7.94
N ASP A 110 1.64 17.61 7.10
CA ASP A 110 0.20 17.57 7.28
C ASP A 110 -0.52 17.50 5.93
N ILE A 111 -1.68 16.84 5.92
CA ILE A 111 -2.51 16.65 4.73
C ILE A 111 -3.01 17.96 4.12
N SER A 112 -3.16 19.02 4.91
CA SER A 112 -3.57 20.34 4.42
C SER A 112 -2.60 20.95 3.40
N GLU A 113 -1.38 20.41 3.32
CA GLU A 113 -0.36 20.80 2.34
C GLU A 113 -0.45 20.06 1.00
N MET A 114 -1.51 19.25 0.80
CA MET A 114 -1.66 18.36 -0.36
C MET A 114 -1.52 19.05 -1.72
N ASP A 115 -1.90 20.32 -1.81
CA ASP A 115 -1.83 21.10 -3.06
C ASP A 115 -0.39 21.36 -3.53
N LYS A 116 0.58 21.18 -2.65
CA LYS A 116 2.01 21.32 -2.98
C LYS A 116 2.54 20.16 -3.83
N VAL A 117 1.87 18.99 -3.81
CA VAL A 117 2.30 17.80 -4.56
C VAL A 117 1.76 17.86 -5.98
N GLN A 118 2.66 17.91 -6.94
CA GLN A 118 2.35 17.87 -8.36
C GLN A 118 2.42 16.43 -8.90
N PRO A 119 1.72 16.12 -10.00
CA PRO A 119 1.88 14.81 -10.67
C PRO A 119 3.34 14.53 -11.01
N GLY A 120 3.82 13.36 -10.59
CA GLY A 120 5.22 12.94 -10.80
C GLY A 120 6.18 13.32 -9.67
N ASP A 121 5.73 14.04 -8.63
CA ASP A 121 6.54 14.28 -7.44
C ASP A 121 6.69 13.01 -6.57
N VAL A 122 7.70 12.97 -5.74
CA VAL A 122 7.90 11.93 -4.72
C VAL A 122 7.34 12.44 -3.40
N LEU A 123 6.32 11.76 -2.88
CA LEU A 123 5.73 12.09 -1.59
C LEU A 123 6.63 11.59 -0.46
N VAL A 124 7.03 12.48 0.45
CA VAL A 124 7.81 12.16 1.64
C VAL A 124 7.06 12.65 2.87
N THR A 125 6.76 11.76 3.81
CA THR A 125 6.00 12.11 5.02
C THR A 125 6.34 11.17 6.18
N ASP A 126 5.91 11.51 7.39
CA ASP A 126 6.10 10.65 8.55
C ASP A 126 5.28 9.34 8.42
N MET A 127 3.99 9.45 8.15
CA MET A 127 3.09 8.32 7.87
C MET A 127 1.87 8.81 7.08
N THR A 128 1.15 7.88 6.47
CA THR A 128 -0.10 8.18 5.75
C THR A 128 -1.29 7.50 6.41
N ASP A 129 -2.47 8.08 6.21
CA ASP A 129 -3.78 7.55 6.53
C ASP A 129 -4.69 7.62 5.29
N PRO A 130 -5.95 7.14 5.34
CA PRO A 130 -6.84 7.12 4.18
C PRO A 130 -7.05 8.47 3.48
N ASP A 131 -6.95 9.58 4.18
CA ASP A 131 -7.16 10.91 3.61
C ASP A 131 -6.02 11.32 2.64
N TRP A 132 -4.87 10.63 2.69
CA TRP A 132 -3.72 10.85 1.81
C TRP A 132 -3.87 10.21 0.42
N GLU A 133 -4.85 9.35 0.20
CA GLU A 133 -5.01 8.62 -1.06
C GLU A 133 -5.05 9.51 -2.31
N PRO A 134 -5.74 10.67 -2.32
CA PRO A 134 -5.75 11.57 -3.50
C PRO A 134 -4.37 12.09 -3.89
N ILE A 135 -3.47 12.29 -2.92
CA ILE A 135 -2.09 12.73 -3.17
C ILE A 135 -1.26 11.56 -3.68
N MET A 136 -1.40 10.40 -3.05
CA MET A 136 -0.65 9.19 -3.40
C MET A 136 -0.90 8.79 -4.85
N LYS A 137 -2.12 9.00 -5.37
CA LYS A 137 -2.46 8.76 -6.79
C LYS A 137 -1.70 9.63 -7.79
N ARG A 138 -1.19 10.77 -7.36
CA ARG A 138 -0.41 11.68 -8.21
C ARG A 138 1.09 11.46 -8.09
N ALA A 139 1.53 10.84 -7.01
CA ALA A 139 2.93 10.64 -6.71
C ALA A 139 3.59 9.62 -7.66
N ALA A 140 4.84 9.87 -8.04
CA ALA A 140 5.69 8.90 -8.75
C ALA A 140 6.26 7.82 -7.80
N ALA A 141 6.39 8.15 -6.52
CA ALA A 141 6.82 7.25 -5.46
C ALA A 141 6.41 7.79 -4.08
N ILE A 142 6.43 6.92 -3.07
CA ILE A 142 6.10 7.28 -1.69
C ILE A 142 7.24 6.87 -0.76
N VAL A 143 7.57 7.74 0.19
CA VAL A 143 8.58 7.51 1.23
C VAL A 143 7.97 7.87 2.58
N THR A 144 8.06 6.96 3.56
CA THR A 144 7.55 7.23 4.92
C THR A 144 8.57 6.89 5.98
N ASN A 145 8.62 7.71 7.04
CA ASN A 145 9.46 7.42 8.21
C ASN A 145 8.97 6.16 8.92
N ARG A 146 7.66 6.06 9.12
CA ARG A 146 7.02 4.96 9.85
C ARG A 146 6.23 4.06 8.92
N GLY A 147 6.07 2.82 9.35
CA GLY A 147 5.25 1.83 8.68
C GLY A 147 6.01 0.57 8.32
N GLY A 148 5.26 -0.45 7.98
CA GLY A 148 5.74 -1.76 7.54
C GLY A 148 4.98 -2.23 6.29
N ARG A 149 5.13 -3.50 5.94
CA ARG A 149 4.52 -4.08 4.72
C ARG A 149 2.99 -4.05 4.69
N THR A 150 2.35 -3.84 5.83
CA THR A 150 0.89 -3.79 6.00
C THR A 150 0.36 -2.42 6.39
N CYS A 151 1.21 -1.37 6.42
CA CYS A 151 0.74 -0.01 6.68
C CYS A 151 -0.05 0.54 5.49
N HIS A 152 -0.83 1.59 5.72
CA HIS A 152 -1.67 2.23 4.70
C HIS A 152 -0.87 2.59 3.44
N ALA A 153 0.30 3.26 3.58
CA ALA A 153 1.17 3.59 2.45
C ALA A 153 1.53 2.37 1.60
N ALA A 154 1.84 1.23 2.25
CA ALA A 154 2.24 0.00 1.56
C ALA A 154 1.07 -0.66 0.81
N ILE A 155 -0.12 -0.63 1.38
CA ILE A 155 -1.34 -1.19 0.76
C ILE A 155 -1.68 -0.37 -0.49
N ILE A 156 -1.84 0.95 -0.34
CA ILE A 156 -2.21 1.83 -1.44
C ILE A 156 -1.13 1.86 -2.54
N ALA A 157 0.15 1.84 -2.20
CA ALA A 157 1.22 1.77 -3.19
C ALA A 157 1.13 0.52 -4.07
N ARG A 158 0.80 -0.66 -3.49
CA ARG A 158 0.57 -1.89 -4.26
C ARG A 158 -0.66 -1.77 -5.16
N GLU A 159 -1.75 -1.22 -4.66
CA GLU A 159 -2.98 -1.00 -5.41
C GLU A 159 -2.76 -0.07 -6.60
N LEU A 160 -2.04 1.02 -6.40
CA LEU A 160 -1.71 1.99 -7.44
C LEU A 160 -0.59 1.52 -8.37
N GLY A 161 0.16 0.47 -7.99
CA GLY A 161 1.31 -0.02 -8.75
C GLY A 161 2.49 0.96 -8.77
N ILE A 162 2.65 1.81 -7.75
CA ILE A 162 3.76 2.74 -7.60
C ILE A 162 4.76 2.22 -6.56
N PRO A 163 6.07 2.53 -6.68
CA PRO A 163 7.06 2.16 -5.69
C PRO A 163 6.84 2.94 -4.38
N ALA A 164 7.00 2.25 -3.25
CA ALA A 164 7.08 2.93 -1.97
C ALA A 164 8.19 2.34 -1.10
N VAL A 165 8.84 3.20 -0.32
CA VAL A 165 9.79 2.80 0.70
C VAL A 165 9.27 3.26 2.05
N VAL A 166 8.99 2.30 2.94
CA VAL A 166 8.36 2.58 4.24
C VAL A 166 9.29 2.20 5.38
N GLY A 167 9.10 2.85 6.53
CA GLY A 167 9.92 2.57 7.71
C GLY A 167 11.36 3.07 7.58
N CYS A 168 11.58 4.21 6.94
CA CYS A 168 12.90 4.80 6.79
C CYS A 168 13.44 5.41 8.10
N GLY A 169 12.60 5.64 9.08
CA GLY A 169 12.97 6.25 10.37
C GLY A 169 12.93 7.78 10.34
N ASP A 170 13.76 8.38 9.54
CA ASP A 170 14.05 9.82 9.53
C ASP A 170 14.17 10.44 8.12
N ALA A 171 13.49 9.86 7.13
CA ALA A 171 13.53 10.35 5.74
C ALA A 171 13.14 11.84 5.62
N THR A 172 12.18 12.30 6.42
CA THR A 172 11.74 13.71 6.44
C THR A 172 12.83 14.68 6.91
N ASP A 173 13.84 14.21 7.64
CA ASP A 173 14.95 14.99 8.13
C ASP A 173 16.12 15.03 7.15
N HIS A 174 16.28 13.96 6.35
CA HIS A 174 17.38 13.79 5.40
C HIS A 174 17.05 14.23 3.97
N ILE A 175 15.78 14.18 3.58
CA ILE A 175 15.33 14.60 2.25
C ILE A 175 14.83 16.04 2.33
N ALA A 176 15.49 16.96 1.63
CA ALA A 176 15.04 18.32 1.56
C ALA A 176 13.80 18.46 0.66
N ASN A 177 12.85 19.33 1.06
CA ASN A 177 11.72 19.66 0.19
C ASN A 177 12.21 20.31 -1.11
N GLY A 178 11.80 19.79 -2.25
CA GLY A 178 12.26 20.26 -3.56
C GLY A 178 13.53 19.53 -4.09
N GLN A 179 14.11 18.62 -3.32
CA GLN A 179 15.24 17.82 -3.75
C GLN A 179 14.82 16.80 -4.82
N GLU A 180 15.65 16.64 -5.87
CA GLU A 180 15.47 15.56 -6.83
C GLU A 180 15.94 14.24 -6.23
N VAL A 181 15.12 13.20 -6.34
CA VAL A 181 15.40 11.88 -5.79
C VAL A 181 14.92 10.76 -6.70
N THR A 182 15.52 9.60 -6.54
CA THR A 182 15.09 8.34 -7.16
C THR A 182 14.80 7.32 -6.06
N VAL A 183 13.59 6.77 -6.06
CA VAL A 183 13.12 5.74 -5.13
C VAL A 183 13.18 4.40 -5.84
N SER A 184 14.06 3.50 -5.39
CA SER A 184 14.25 2.17 -5.98
C SER A 184 13.72 1.09 -5.04
N CYS A 185 12.76 0.31 -5.55
CA CYS A 185 12.27 -0.92 -4.94
C CYS A 185 12.70 -2.17 -5.74
N ALA A 186 13.58 -2.02 -6.72
CA ALA A 186 14.00 -3.09 -7.64
C ALA A 186 15.19 -3.92 -7.12
N GLU A 187 15.71 -3.62 -5.94
CA GLU A 187 16.96 -4.19 -5.41
C GLU A 187 16.72 -5.21 -4.27
N GLY A 188 15.54 -5.80 -4.23
CA GLY A 188 15.15 -6.79 -3.22
C GLY A 188 14.26 -6.20 -2.11
N ASP A 189 14.43 -6.69 -0.88
CA ASP A 189 13.57 -6.33 0.25
C ASP A 189 13.84 -4.93 0.82
N THR A 190 15.03 -4.38 0.56
CA THR A 190 15.42 -3.03 0.95
C THR A 190 15.15 -2.08 -0.19
N GLY A 191 14.41 -1.01 0.10
CA GLY A 191 14.21 0.11 -0.79
C GLY A 191 15.20 1.23 -0.49
N TYR A 192 15.70 1.85 -1.54
CA TYR A 192 16.70 2.91 -1.44
C TYR A 192 16.17 4.21 -2.03
N ILE A 193 16.49 5.31 -1.38
CA ILE A 193 16.28 6.66 -1.89
C ILE A 193 17.64 7.22 -2.28
N TYR A 194 17.84 7.42 -3.57
CA TYR A 194 19.08 7.95 -4.15
C TYR A 194 18.95 9.45 -4.41
N GLN A 195 20.06 10.16 -4.29
CA GLN A 195 20.16 11.56 -4.69
C GLN A 195 20.06 11.72 -6.20
N GLY A 196 19.26 12.67 -6.67
CA GLY A 196 19.08 13.01 -8.09
C GLY A 196 18.10 12.09 -8.83
N GLN A 197 17.79 12.47 -10.05
CA GLN A 197 16.95 11.68 -10.95
C GLN A 197 17.82 10.74 -11.78
N LEU A 198 17.93 9.48 -11.33
CA LEU A 198 18.73 8.45 -11.99
C LEU A 198 17.97 7.83 -13.16
N ASP A 199 18.70 7.43 -14.19
CA ASP A 199 18.15 6.68 -15.31
C ASP A 199 18.01 5.20 -14.95
N PHE A 200 16.94 4.58 -15.44
CA PHE A 200 16.67 3.16 -15.30
C PHE A 200 16.05 2.58 -16.57
N ASP A 201 16.23 1.29 -16.76
CA ASP A 201 15.61 0.52 -17.84
C ASP A 201 14.36 -0.20 -17.31
N VAL A 202 13.37 -0.31 -18.18
CA VAL A 202 12.16 -1.12 -17.92
C VAL A 202 12.10 -2.19 -19.01
N THR A 203 12.19 -3.45 -18.60
CA THR A 203 12.06 -4.60 -19.50
C THR A 203 10.72 -5.26 -19.25
N GLU A 204 9.89 -5.34 -20.29
CA GLU A 204 8.59 -6.00 -20.25
C GLU A 204 8.71 -7.44 -20.78
N SER A 205 8.26 -8.41 -19.98
CA SER A 205 8.20 -9.82 -20.39
C SER A 205 6.73 -10.27 -20.35
N ARG A 206 6.20 -10.71 -21.50
CA ARG A 206 4.85 -11.23 -21.61
C ARG A 206 4.79 -12.69 -21.19
N ILE A 207 3.91 -13.05 -20.27
CA ILE A 207 3.73 -14.42 -19.76
C ILE A 207 3.03 -15.32 -20.79
N ASP A 208 2.17 -14.72 -21.62
CA ASP A 208 1.45 -15.42 -22.71
C ASP A 208 2.36 -15.96 -23.81
N ALA A 209 3.61 -15.48 -23.90
CA ALA A 209 4.63 -15.96 -24.84
C ALA A 209 5.55 -17.06 -24.24
N MET A 210 5.31 -17.52 -23.02
CA MET A 210 6.14 -18.56 -22.41
C MET A 210 5.82 -19.94 -23.02
N PRO A 211 6.82 -20.70 -23.48
CA PRO A 211 6.60 -22.06 -23.96
C PRO A 211 6.10 -22.96 -22.79
N PRO A 212 5.31 -24.00 -23.08
CA PRO A 212 4.88 -24.91 -22.05
C PRO A 212 6.09 -25.56 -21.36
N LEU A 213 6.15 -25.43 -20.04
CA LEU A 213 7.24 -25.98 -19.25
C LEU A 213 7.08 -27.51 -19.14
N PRO A 214 8.13 -28.30 -19.38
CA PRO A 214 8.08 -29.76 -19.25
C PRO A 214 8.01 -30.24 -17.78
N LEU A 215 8.06 -29.31 -16.84
CA LEU A 215 8.09 -29.57 -15.40
C LEU A 215 6.91 -28.88 -14.70
N LYS A 216 6.37 -29.55 -13.66
CA LYS A 216 5.41 -28.91 -12.74
C LYS A 216 6.17 -28.05 -11.73
N ILE A 217 5.88 -26.76 -11.73
CA ILE A 217 6.35 -25.86 -10.67
C ILE A 217 5.39 -26.03 -9.48
N MET A 218 5.92 -26.46 -8.34
CA MET A 218 5.15 -26.60 -7.10
C MET A 218 5.73 -25.65 -6.07
N MET A 219 4.87 -24.89 -5.40
CA MET A 219 5.23 -24.02 -4.30
C MET A 219 4.73 -24.63 -2.99
N ASN A 220 5.60 -24.79 -2.02
CA ASN A 220 5.20 -25.16 -0.68
C ASN A 220 4.77 -23.88 0.06
N VAL A 221 3.48 -23.79 0.35
CA VAL A 221 2.92 -22.69 1.13
C VAL A 221 2.83 -23.19 2.58
N GLY A 222 3.81 -22.84 3.39
CA GLY A 222 3.75 -23.04 4.84
C GLY A 222 2.82 -22.02 5.51
N ASN A 223 2.05 -22.47 6.49
CA ASN A 223 1.25 -21.61 7.37
C ASN A 223 2.15 -20.80 8.30
#